data_1db4c4f9175bb2f0d90f3078103741e3
#
_entry.id   1db4c4f9175bb2f0d90f3078103741e3
#
_cell.length_a   1.000
_cell.length_b   1.000
_cell.length_c   1.000
_cell.angle_alpha   90.00
_cell.angle_beta   90.00
_cell.angle_gamma   90.00
#
_symmetry.space_group_name_H-M   'P 1'
#
loop_
_entity.id
_entity.type
_entity.pdbx_description
1 polymer ?
#
loop_
_entity_poly.entity_id
_entity_poly.type
_entity_poly.pdbx_seq_one_letter_code
_entity_poly.pdbx_strand_id
1 'polypeptide(L)'
;MDSLADKVAIVTRGDSVADVVVAQPRKRKMFGLALCLGAVVVVAGGWAWARSGGEASTDNAYVRGDVTSLAPKVAGYVTAVAVQDNQAVRAGDVLFRIDDRDYRAKLQQSVANVEAARARLTNVDADTELQHALIRQAEAQRRSAVAELSLATKAYDRRRELIRSNTISQAIVDESDAARSRAEASLSAASATLEGQQQRIAVLAAEREAAVAAVAQAEAARDLAQIDLDSTVVGAPVDGVIGNRQVRIGRLVAPGTSLLDIVPVKDVWIVANFKETQLEHIRAGQRVRITVDGYPNEALAGVVDSFAPGSGSAFSLLPADNATGNFVRVVQRVPVKIRFINNPLPGRLVPGLSARVEIELGSGS
;
A
#
# COMPACT_ATOMS: atom_id res chain seq x y z
N MET A 1 67.05 48.28 33.03
CA MET A 1 67.22 49.67 32.61
C MET A 1 65.96 50.34 33.01
N ASP A 2 65.98 50.88 34.16
CA ASP A 2 66.00 52.30 34.55
C ASP A 2 64.57 52.86 34.45
N SER A 3 63.98 53.55 35.37
CA SER A 3 64.53 54.25 36.57
C SER A 3 63.38 55.06 37.12
N LEU A 4 63.12 54.90 38.39
CA LEU A 4 63.17 55.95 39.38
C LEU A 4 62.02 56.99 39.37
N ALA A 5 61.22 56.99 40.47
CA ALA A 5 61.43 57.77 41.70
C ALA A 5 60.90 59.20 41.57
N ASP A 6 60.26 59.83 42.45
CA ASP A 6 60.33 60.10 43.88
C ASP A 6 59.65 61.46 44.12
N LYS A 7 59.03 61.66 45.23
CA LYS A 7 59.06 62.64 46.26
C LYS A 7 57.72 63.21 46.69
N VAL A 8 57.21 62.89 47.82
CA VAL A 8 57.38 63.43 49.19
C VAL A 8 57.46 64.96 49.29
N ALA A 9 56.53 65.52 50.02
CA ALA A 9 56.68 66.56 51.08
C ALA A 9 55.29 66.89 51.68
N ILE A 10 55.06 66.64 52.86
CA ILE A 10 54.96 67.23 54.16
C ILE A 10 54.96 68.75 54.22
N VAL A 11 53.97 69.36 54.89
CA VAL A 11 54.06 70.38 55.96
C VAL A 11 52.59 70.77 56.37
N THR A 12 52.21 70.38 57.55
CA THR A 12 51.87 70.93 58.86
C THR A 12 51.18 72.31 58.96
N ARG A 13 50.16 72.27 59.84
CA ARG A 13 49.82 73.15 60.97
C ARG A 13 48.82 74.27 60.80
N GLY A 14 47.81 74.27 61.67
CA GLY A 14 47.38 75.42 62.40
C GLY A 14 45.89 75.48 62.74
N ASP A 15 45.60 75.14 63.95
CA ASP A 15 44.53 75.52 64.85
C ASP A 15 43.42 76.45 64.34
N SER A 16 42.15 76.16 64.67
CA SER A 16 41.33 76.93 65.60
C SER A 16 39.85 76.48 65.55
N VAL A 17 39.38 76.33 66.78
CA VAL A 17 38.03 76.03 67.31
C VAL A 17 36.92 76.93 66.75
N ALA A 18 35.76 76.38 66.43
CA ALA A 18 34.45 76.93 66.60
C ALA A 18 33.33 75.90 66.54
N ASP A 19 32.62 75.75 67.63
CA ASP A 19 31.36 74.95 67.71
C ASP A 19 30.31 75.46 66.78
N VAL A 20 29.71 74.48 66.01
CA VAL A 20 28.38 74.70 65.45
C VAL A 20 27.57 73.42 65.55
N VAL A 21 26.51 73.53 66.36
CA VAL A 21 25.43 72.55 66.48
C VAL A 21 24.77 72.32 65.11
N VAL A 22 24.82 71.06 64.62
CA VAL A 22 24.06 70.69 63.42
C VAL A 22 23.10 69.56 63.73
N ALA A 23 21.84 69.82 63.46
CA ALA A 23 20.67 68.94 63.59
C ALA A 23 20.81 67.67 62.76
N GLN A 24 20.48 66.53 63.37
CA GLN A 24 20.37 65.21 62.66
C GLN A 24 19.19 65.18 61.71
N PRO A 25 19.35 64.77 60.44
CA PRO A 25 18.23 64.46 59.51
C PRO A 25 17.76 63.00 59.68
N ARG A 26 16.45 62.83 59.68
CA ARG A 26 15.67 61.60 59.77
C ARG A 26 16.05 60.59 58.58
N LYS A 27 17.01 59.67 58.80
CA LYS A 27 17.38 58.60 57.90
C LYS A 27 16.51 57.33 57.94
N ARG A 28 15.45 57.31 58.77
CA ARG A 28 14.63 56.09 58.99
C ARG A 28 13.54 55.84 57.91
N LYS A 29 13.08 56.85 57.11
CA LYS A 29 12.02 56.65 56.09
C LYS A 29 12.56 56.26 54.72
N MET A 30 13.82 56.57 54.39
CA MET A 30 14.44 56.16 53.10
C MET A 30 14.90 54.72 53.09
N PHE A 31 15.25 54.12 54.22
CA PHE A 31 15.64 52.71 54.32
C PHE A 31 14.43 51.76 54.11
N GLY A 32 13.23 52.13 54.56
CA GLY A 32 12.00 51.39 54.33
C GLY A 32 11.58 51.40 52.87
N LEU A 33 11.73 52.56 52.16
CA LEU A 33 11.37 52.69 50.75
C LEU A 33 12.33 51.88 49.83
N ALA A 34 13.65 51.87 50.17
CA ALA A 34 14.64 51.08 49.43
C ALA A 34 14.45 49.55 49.62
N LEU A 35 14.02 49.13 50.84
CA LEU A 35 13.74 47.72 51.12
C LEU A 35 12.45 47.24 50.41
N CYS A 36 11.41 48.07 50.32
CA CYS A 36 10.19 47.78 49.57
C CYS A 36 10.47 47.74 48.05
N LEU A 37 11.30 48.65 47.51
CA LEU A 37 11.66 48.62 46.08
C LEU A 37 12.51 47.38 45.76
N GLY A 38 13.43 46.98 46.63
CA GLY A 38 14.22 45.74 46.51
C GLY A 38 13.31 44.51 46.53
N ALA A 39 12.34 44.45 47.41
CA ALA A 39 11.37 43.34 47.49
C ALA A 39 10.49 43.27 46.22
N VAL A 40 10.05 44.40 45.65
CA VAL A 40 9.30 44.44 44.42
C VAL A 40 10.16 44.00 43.22
N VAL A 41 11.42 44.37 43.14
CA VAL A 41 12.36 43.90 42.11
C VAL A 41 12.64 42.41 42.21
N VAL A 42 12.79 41.88 43.44
CA VAL A 42 12.99 40.44 43.65
C VAL A 42 11.71 39.64 43.34
N VAL A 43 10.54 40.14 43.70
CA VAL A 43 9.25 39.52 43.38
C VAL A 43 8.98 39.62 41.87
N ALA A 44 9.24 40.79 41.24
CA ALA A 44 9.09 40.96 39.76
C ALA A 44 10.12 40.14 38.99
N GLY A 45 11.37 40.08 39.48
CA GLY A 45 12.43 39.24 38.90
C GLY A 45 12.14 37.75 39.10
N GLY A 46 11.68 37.34 40.26
CA GLY A 46 11.25 35.97 40.54
C GLY A 46 10.01 35.58 39.71
N TRP A 47 9.06 36.51 39.55
CA TRP A 47 7.88 36.29 38.72
C TRP A 47 8.20 36.27 37.22
N ALA A 48 9.13 37.12 36.77
CA ALA A 48 9.64 37.09 35.39
C ALA A 48 10.47 35.81 35.14
N TRP A 49 11.25 35.36 36.12
CA TRP A 49 12.01 34.10 36.02
C TRP A 49 11.08 32.86 36.11
N ALA A 50 10.06 32.88 36.95
CA ALA A 50 9.04 31.82 37.01
C ALA A 50 8.13 31.82 35.76
N ARG A 51 8.01 32.95 35.05
CA ARG A 51 7.24 33.08 33.80
C ARG A 51 8.06 32.80 32.54
N SER A 52 9.39 32.76 32.63
CA SER A 52 10.24 32.15 31.60
C SER A 52 10.10 30.62 31.71
N GLY A 53 8.85 30.15 31.47
CA GLY A 53 8.52 28.74 31.32
C GLY A 53 9.47 28.17 30.27
N GLY A 54 10.23 27.15 30.72
CA GLY A 54 11.29 26.57 29.90
C GLY A 54 10.76 26.20 28.52
N GLU A 55 11.29 26.81 27.48
CA GLU A 55 11.04 26.42 26.11
C GLU A 55 11.95 25.23 25.79
N ALA A 56 11.38 24.13 25.38
CA ALA A 56 12.17 23.05 24.80
C ALA A 56 12.41 23.38 23.32
N SER A 57 13.67 23.73 23.01
CA SER A 57 14.05 24.06 21.62
C SER A 57 15.05 23.07 21.06
N THR A 58 14.97 22.87 19.75
CA THR A 58 15.97 22.12 18.99
C THR A 58 16.15 22.74 17.60
N ASP A 59 17.40 22.79 17.13
CA ASP A 59 17.80 23.13 15.78
C ASP A 59 17.98 21.89 14.88
N ASN A 60 17.91 20.70 15.49
CA ASN A 60 17.99 19.43 14.77
C ASN A 60 16.58 18.97 14.40
N ALA A 61 15.96 19.68 13.47
CA ALA A 61 14.64 19.38 12.94
C ALA A 61 14.63 19.52 11.42
N TYR A 62 13.87 18.64 10.78
CA TYR A 62 13.80 18.60 9.32
C TYR A 62 12.36 18.44 8.86
N VAL A 63 12.03 19.08 7.74
CA VAL A 63 10.79 18.81 7.01
C VAL A 63 10.87 17.40 6.44
N ARG A 64 9.83 16.61 6.65
CA ARG A 64 9.66 15.26 6.11
C ARG A 64 8.35 15.16 5.34
N GLY A 65 8.29 14.20 4.43
CA GLY A 65 7.09 13.84 3.67
C GLY A 65 7.28 12.44 3.11
N ASP A 66 6.18 11.78 2.76
CA ASP A 66 6.20 10.43 2.18
C ASP A 66 6.61 10.50 0.70
N VAL A 67 7.90 10.44 0.43
CA VAL A 67 8.43 10.40 -0.93
C VAL A 67 8.11 9.03 -1.54
N THR A 68 7.37 9.04 -2.65
CA THR A 68 7.01 7.82 -3.38
C THR A 68 8.00 7.58 -4.52
N SER A 69 8.85 6.56 -4.37
CA SER A 69 9.76 6.11 -5.42
C SER A 69 9.05 5.19 -6.40
N LEU A 70 9.08 5.49 -7.68
CA LEU A 70 8.40 4.77 -8.74
C LEU A 70 9.36 3.87 -9.52
N ALA A 71 8.99 2.60 -9.58
CA ALA A 71 9.62 1.58 -10.41
C ALA A 71 8.60 1.01 -11.40
N PRO A 72 9.00 0.66 -12.62
CA PRO A 72 8.11 0.00 -13.58
C PRO A 72 7.80 -1.43 -13.11
N LYS A 73 6.63 -1.94 -13.48
CA LYS A 73 6.24 -3.34 -13.27
C LYS A 73 6.75 -4.26 -14.37
N VAL A 74 6.99 -3.71 -15.57
CA VAL A 74 7.39 -4.44 -16.77
C VAL A 74 8.71 -3.92 -17.32
N ALA A 75 9.46 -4.78 -18.03
CA ALA A 75 10.73 -4.42 -18.64
C ALA A 75 10.51 -3.88 -20.07
N GLY A 76 11.43 -3.05 -20.55
CA GLY A 76 11.42 -2.59 -21.94
C GLY A 76 12.15 -1.26 -22.12
N TYR A 77 12.19 -0.76 -23.36
CA TYR A 77 12.77 0.53 -23.66
C TYR A 77 11.75 1.65 -23.44
N VAL A 78 12.18 2.75 -22.85
CA VAL A 78 11.33 3.94 -22.70
C VAL A 78 11.19 4.62 -24.07
N THR A 79 9.97 4.76 -24.53
CA THR A 79 9.63 5.39 -25.83
C THR A 79 9.28 6.86 -25.68
N ALA A 80 8.68 7.25 -24.56
CA ALA A 80 8.29 8.63 -24.30
C ALA A 80 8.37 8.95 -22.81
N VAL A 81 8.77 10.18 -22.48
CA VAL A 81 8.72 10.74 -21.12
C VAL A 81 7.86 11.98 -21.18
N ALA A 82 6.75 11.98 -20.46
CA ALA A 82 5.73 13.03 -20.51
C ALA A 82 5.95 14.15 -19.47
N VAL A 83 6.91 13.96 -18.55
CA VAL A 83 7.15 14.88 -17.42
C VAL A 83 8.58 15.39 -17.39
N GLN A 84 8.74 16.58 -16.81
CA GLN A 84 10.02 17.24 -16.58
C GLN A 84 10.39 17.22 -15.10
N ASP A 85 11.68 17.50 -14.81
CA ASP A 85 12.15 17.66 -13.45
C ASP A 85 11.43 18.85 -12.79
N ASN A 86 11.04 18.70 -11.52
CA ASN A 86 10.29 19.69 -10.73
C ASN A 86 8.88 20.03 -11.24
N GLN A 87 8.31 19.23 -12.14
CA GLN A 87 6.95 19.40 -12.62
C GLN A 87 5.94 18.88 -11.58
N ALA A 88 4.89 19.65 -11.33
CA ALA A 88 3.76 19.20 -10.53
C ALA A 88 2.90 18.20 -11.34
N VAL A 89 2.51 17.10 -10.71
CA VAL A 89 1.69 16.04 -11.28
C VAL A 89 0.53 15.69 -10.34
N ARG A 90 -0.55 15.15 -10.92
CA ARG A 90 -1.69 14.62 -10.19
C ARG A 90 -1.73 13.11 -10.30
N ALA A 91 -2.37 12.47 -9.36
CA ALA A 91 -2.64 11.04 -9.45
C ALA A 91 -3.35 10.69 -10.77
N GLY A 92 -2.83 9.69 -11.48
CA GLY A 92 -3.30 9.28 -12.81
C GLY A 92 -2.59 9.95 -13.99
N ASP A 93 -1.82 11.02 -13.81
CA ASP A 93 -1.04 11.63 -14.90
C ASP A 93 0.00 10.66 -15.44
N VAL A 94 0.11 10.57 -16.77
CA VAL A 94 1.10 9.70 -17.42
C VAL A 94 2.49 10.31 -17.25
N LEU A 95 3.43 9.53 -16.71
CA LEU A 95 4.80 9.96 -16.47
C LEU A 95 5.73 9.55 -17.61
N PHE A 96 5.67 8.30 -18.02
CA PHE A 96 6.45 7.80 -19.15
C PHE A 96 5.78 6.55 -19.75
N ARG A 97 6.22 6.17 -20.95
CA ARG A 97 5.76 4.99 -21.69
C ARG A 97 6.92 4.09 -22.02
N ILE A 98 6.69 2.80 -21.87
CA ILE A 98 7.60 1.72 -22.27
C ILE A 98 7.13 1.20 -23.63
N ASP A 99 8.02 0.65 -24.45
CA ASP A 99 7.68 0.01 -25.72
C ASP A 99 6.67 -1.11 -25.50
N ASP A 100 5.50 -0.97 -26.07
CA ASP A 100 4.35 -1.85 -25.86
C ASP A 100 4.15 -2.90 -26.96
N ARG A 101 5.00 -2.90 -28.00
CA ARG A 101 4.82 -3.77 -29.17
C ARG A 101 4.80 -5.24 -28.83
N ASP A 102 5.73 -5.68 -27.98
CA ASP A 102 5.82 -7.08 -27.53
C ASP A 102 4.62 -7.46 -26.66
N TYR A 103 4.19 -6.55 -25.78
CA TYR A 103 3.03 -6.75 -24.91
C TYR A 103 1.72 -6.81 -25.69
N ARG A 104 1.57 -5.97 -26.72
CA ARG A 104 0.42 -6.04 -27.65
C ARG A 104 0.38 -7.36 -28.42
N ALA A 105 1.54 -7.81 -28.91
CA ALA A 105 1.64 -9.09 -29.62
C ALA A 105 1.27 -10.26 -28.67
N LYS A 106 1.76 -10.24 -27.43
CA LYS A 106 1.43 -11.24 -26.39
C LYS A 106 -0.07 -11.23 -26.05
N LEU A 107 -0.68 -10.05 -25.92
CA LEU A 107 -2.12 -9.93 -25.70
C LEU A 107 -2.90 -10.51 -26.88
N GLN A 108 -2.53 -10.17 -28.12
CA GLN A 108 -3.18 -10.70 -29.31
C GLN A 108 -3.08 -12.22 -29.42
N GLN A 109 -1.92 -12.80 -29.07
CA GLN A 109 -1.73 -14.24 -28.95
C GLN A 109 -2.68 -14.85 -27.90
N SER A 110 -2.81 -14.22 -26.74
CA SER A 110 -3.70 -14.70 -25.66
C SER A 110 -5.17 -14.61 -26.06
N VAL A 111 -5.59 -13.56 -26.77
CA VAL A 111 -6.94 -13.43 -27.33
C VAL A 111 -7.22 -14.57 -28.33
N ALA A 112 -6.28 -14.88 -29.23
CA ALA A 112 -6.43 -15.99 -30.16
C ALA A 112 -6.57 -17.35 -29.43
N ASN A 113 -5.86 -17.54 -28.31
CA ASN A 113 -5.98 -18.74 -27.48
C ASN A 113 -7.37 -18.86 -26.84
N VAL A 114 -7.97 -17.75 -26.39
CA VAL A 114 -9.35 -17.73 -25.88
C VAL A 114 -10.33 -18.16 -26.97
N GLU A 115 -10.21 -17.62 -28.19
CA GLU A 115 -11.08 -18.00 -29.31
C GLU A 115 -10.91 -19.47 -29.67
N ALA A 116 -9.70 -20.00 -29.66
CA ALA A 116 -9.45 -21.43 -29.88
C ALA A 116 -10.09 -22.32 -28.77
N ALA A 117 -10.03 -21.91 -27.54
CA ALA A 117 -10.68 -22.62 -26.41
C ALA A 117 -12.22 -22.58 -26.54
N ARG A 118 -12.79 -21.44 -26.91
CA ARG A 118 -14.24 -21.30 -27.15
C ARG A 118 -14.70 -22.14 -28.31
N ALA A 119 -13.93 -22.21 -29.42
CA ALA A 119 -14.24 -23.08 -30.53
C ALA A 119 -14.29 -24.57 -30.12
N ARG A 120 -13.37 -25.01 -29.24
CA ARG A 120 -13.40 -26.37 -28.71
C ARG A 120 -14.67 -26.63 -27.89
N LEU A 121 -15.07 -25.68 -27.02
CA LEU A 121 -16.32 -25.79 -26.27
C LEU A 121 -17.53 -25.92 -27.19
N THR A 122 -17.61 -25.09 -28.26
CA THR A 122 -18.67 -25.16 -29.23
C THR A 122 -18.69 -26.51 -29.95
N ASN A 123 -17.53 -27.12 -30.27
CA ASN A 123 -17.45 -28.46 -30.86
C ASN A 123 -18.04 -29.53 -29.90
N VAL A 124 -17.72 -29.50 -28.62
CA VAL A 124 -18.28 -30.43 -27.62
C VAL A 124 -19.80 -30.23 -27.50
N ASP A 125 -20.28 -29.00 -27.52
CA ASP A 125 -21.71 -28.72 -27.48
C ASP A 125 -22.40 -29.30 -28.77
N ALA A 126 -21.81 -29.17 -29.96
CA ALA A 126 -22.30 -29.77 -31.18
C ALA A 126 -22.28 -31.31 -31.15
N ASP A 127 -21.21 -31.92 -30.60
CA ASP A 127 -21.12 -33.36 -30.40
C ASP A 127 -22.20 -33.86 -29.43
N THR A 128 -22.55 -33.09 -28.42
CA THR A 128 -23.62 -33.38 -27.46
C THR A 128 -24.98 -33.38 -28.15
N GLU A 129 -25.24 -32.41 -29.03
CA GLU A 129 -26.48 -32.38 -29.84
C GLU A 129 -26.58 -33.58 -30.79
N LEU A 130 -25.47 -33.93 -31.45
CA LEU A 130 -25.40 -35.14 -32.28
C LEU A 130 -25.73 -36.39 -31.46
N GLN A 131 -25.15 -36.50 -30.24
CA GLN A 131 -25.40 -37.65 -29.36
C GLN A 131 -26.88 -37.76 -28.95
N HIS A 132 -27.56 -36.64 -28.71
CA HIS A 132 -28.98 -36.64 -28.44
C HIS A 132 -29.80 -37.17 -29.64
N ALA A 133 -29.37 -36.86 -30.88
CA ALA A 133 -29.98 -37.42 -32.08
C ALA A 133 -29.81 -38.95 -32.18
N LEU A 134 -28.60 -39.45 -31.84
CA LEU A 134 -28.29 -40.89 -31.83
C LEU A 134 -29.10 -41.62 -30.73
N ILE A 135 -29.32 -41.04 -29.59
CA ILE A 135 -30.18 -41.56 -28.52
C ILE A 135 -31.63 -41.71 -29.07
N ARG A 136 -32.19 -40.67 -29.69
CA ARG A 136 -33.52 -40.71 -30.31
C ARG A 136 -33.65 -41.85 -31.34
N GLN A 137 -32.60 -42.05 -32.13
CA GLN A 137 -32.51 -43.13 -33.11
C GLN A 137 -32.55 -44.53 -32.40
N ALA A 138 -31.69 -44.72 -31.38
CA ALA A 138 -31.64 -45.97 -30.60
C ALA A 138 -32.97 -46.26 -29.87
N GLU A 139 -33.63 -45.23 -29.34
CA GLU A 139 -34.96 -45.34 -28.76
C GLU A 139 -36.03 -45.81 -29.78
N ALA A 140 -35.98 -45.30 -30.99
CA ALA A 140 -36.88 -45.74 -32.05
C ALA A 140 -36.64 -47.22 -32.43
N GLN A 141 -35.32 -47.62 -32.51
CA GLN A 141 -34.95 -49.01 -32.74
C GLN A 141 -35.42 -49.94 -31.64
N ARG A 142 -35.26 -49.55 -30.37
CA ARG A 142 -35.80 -50.31 -29.20
C ARG A 142 -37.30 -50.42 -29.26
N ARG A 143 -38.03 -49.32 -29.60
CA ARG A 143 -39.51 -49.39 -29.76
C ARG A 143 -39.90 -50.37 -30.87
N SER A 144 -39.18 -50.44 -31.96
CA SER A 144 -39.42 -51.43 -33.04
C SER A 144 -39.20 -52.84 -32.54
N ALA A 145 -38.12 -53.14 -31.85
CA ALA A 145 -37.83 -54.44 -31.26
C ALA A 145 -38.87 -54.88 -30.22
N VAL A 146 -39.40 -53.94 -29.38
CA VAL A 146 -40.51 -54.20 -28.47
C VAL A 146 -41.78 -54.63 -29.23
N ALA A 147 -42.10 -53.94 -30.31
CA ALA A 147 -43.28 -54.31 -31.15
C ALA A 147 -43.11 -55.67 -31.79
N GLU A 148 -41.93 -56.02 -32.30
CA GLU A 148 -41.61 -57.32 -32.85
C GLU A 148 -41.70 -58.44 -31.81
N LEU A 149 -41.14 -58.25 -30.64
CA LEU A 149 -41.27 -59.22 -29.52
C LEU A 149 -42.75 -59.40 -29.12
N SER A 150 -43.56 -58.32 -29.04
CA SER A 150 -45.00 -58.42 -28.76
C SER A 150 -45.74 -59.25 -29.84
N LEU A 151 -45.41 -59.02 -31.10
CA LEU A 151 -46.01 -59.82 -32.18
C LEU A 151 -45.59 -61.29 -32.13
N ALA A 152 -44.31 -61.61 -31.92
CA ALA A 152 -43.80 -62.97 -31.80
C ALA A 152 -44.37 -63.69 -30.57
N THR A 153 -44.50 -63.01 -29.43
CA THR A 153 -45.12 -63.57 -28.21
C THR A 153 -46.57 -63.91 -28.45
N LYS A 154 -47.36 -63.00 -29.00
CA LYS A 154 -48.81 -63.29 -29.34
C LYS A 154 -48.91 -64.39 -30.36
N ALA A 155 -48.00 -64.56 -31.29
CA ALA A 155 -48.03 -65.68 -32.25
C ALA A 155 -47.70 -67.01 -31.56
N TYR A 156 -46.66 -67.01 -30.67
CA TYR A 156 -46.30 -68.18 -29.85
C TYR A 156 -47.45 -68.59 -28.95
N ASP A 157 -48.11 -67.71 -28.17
CA ASP A 157 -49.19 -67.97 -27.27
C ASP A 157 -50.40 -68.59 -28.01
N ARG A 158 -50.72 -68.04 -29.17
CA ARG A 158 -51.81 -68.55 -30.02
C ARG A 158 -51.49 -69.95 -30.52
N ARG A 159 -50.26 -70.23 -31.00
CA ARG A 159 -49.84 -71.54 -31.47
C ARG A 159 -49.77 -72.57 -30.31
N ARG A 160 -49.36 -72.15 -29.14
CA ARG A 160 -49.38 -72.97 -27.90
C ARG A 160 -50.75 -73.36 -27.46
N GLU A 161 -51.78 -72.52 -27.69
CA GLU A 161 -53.14 -72.88 -27.42
C GLU A 161 -53.71 -73.87 -28.49
N LEU A 162 -53.38 -73.69 -29.76
CA LEU A 162 -53.80 -74.56 -30.84
C LEU A 162 -53.20 -75.99 -30.76
N ILE A 163 -52.01 -76.19 -30.23
CA ILE A 163 -51.49 -77.55 -30.00
C ILE A 163 -52.21 -78.32 -28.93
N ARG A 164 -52.82 -77.68 -27.93
CA ARG A 164 -53.62 -78.31 -26.89
C ARG A 164 -54.87 -78.92 -27.49
N SER A 165 -55.37 -78.41 -28.57
CA SER A 165 -56.49 -78.94 -29.35
C SER A 165 -56.11 -79.90 -30.47
N ASN A 166 -54.80 -80.35 -30.55
CA ASN A 166 -54.24 -81.21 -31.60
C ASN A 166 -54.40 -80.67 -33.03
N THR A 167 -54.49 -79.34 -33.18
CA THR A 167 -54.74 -78.72 -34.50
C THR A 167 -53.49 -78.46 -35.28
N ILE A 168 -52.29 -78.36 -34.63
CA ILE A 168 -51.03 -78.11 -35.21
C ILE A 168 -49.93 -79.06 -34.73
N SER A 169 -48.77 -79.20 -35.42
CA SER A 169 -47.62 -80.01 -35.00
C SER A 169 -46.75 -79.30 -33.97
N GLN A 170 -45.98 -80.04 -33.18
CA GLN A 170 -45.00 -79.54 -32.21
C GLN A 170 -43.93 -78.67 -32.92
N ALA A 171 -43.52 -79.07 -34.10
CA ALA A 171 -42.50 -78.30 -34.88
C ALA A 171 -42.94 -76.85 -35.17
N ILE A 172 -44.22 -76.56 -35.34
CA ILE A 172 -44.74 -75.19 -35.56
C ILE A 172 -44.69 -74.36 -34.26
N VAL A 173 -44.86 -74.99 -33.10
CA VAL A 173 -44.70 -74.32 -31.80
C VAL A 173 -43.27 -74.04 -31.52
N ASP A 174 -42.37 -75.04 -31.76
CA ASP A 174 -40.89 -74.84 -31.60
C ASP A 174 -40.36 -73.74 -32.49
N GLU A 175 -40.81 -73.64 -33.76
CA GLU A 175 -40.49 -72.52 -34.66
C GLU A 175 -40.92 -71.14 -34.09
N SER A 176 -42.14 -71.08 -33.53
CA SER A 176 -42.63 -69.84 -32.94
C SER A 176 -41.92 -69.46 -31.63
N ASP A 177 -41.46 -70.44 -30.83
CA ASP A 177 -40.67 -70.22 -29.65
C ASP A 177 -39.28 -69.71 -30.04
N ALA A 178 -38.66 -70.31 -31.04
CA ALA A 178 -37.39 -69.83 -31.63
C ALA A 178 -37.51 -68.37 -32.20
N ALA A 179 -38.69 -68.05 -32.82
CA ALA A 179 -38.93 -66.70 -33.30
C ALA A 179 -39.10 -65.71 -32.13
N ARG A 180 -39.79 -66.07 -31.05
CA ARG A 180 -39.90 -65.27 -29.84
C ARG A 180 -38.55 -65.04 -29.18
N SER A 181 -37.76 -66.09 -29.02
CA SER A 181 -36.41 -66.02 -28.44
C SER A 181 -35.47 -65.12 -29.26
N ARG A 182 -35.56 -65.16 -30.63
CA ARG A 182 -34.82 -64.23 -31.50
C ARG A 182 -35.25 -62.77 -31.30
N ALA A 183 -36.57 -62.53 -31.20
CA ALA A 183 -37.07 -61.15 -30.96
C ALA A 183 -36.69 -60.63 -29.57
N GLU A 184 -36.65 -61.49 -28.56
CA GLU A 184 -36.17 -61.14 -27.20
C GLU A 184 -34.71 -60.76 -27.20
N ALA A 185 -33.84 -61.55 -27.91
CA ALA A 185 -32.42 -61.24 -28.08
C ALA A 185 -32.24 -59.93 -28.84
N SER A 186 -33.07 -59.65 -29.89
CA SER A 186 -33.05 -58.39 -30.64
C SER A 186 -33.43 -57.18 -29.71
N LEU A 187 -34.44 -57.31 -28.88
CA LEU A 187 -34.77 -56.27 -27.91
C LEU A 187 -33.66 -56.03 -26.90
N SER A 188 -33.04 -57.10 -26.38
CA SER A 188 -31.88 -56.99 -25.47
C SER A 188 -30.72 -56.25 -26.13
N ALA A 189 -30.39 -56.56 -27.39
CA ALA A 189 -29.34 -55.88 -28.15
C ALA A 189 -29.68 -54.38 -28.39
N ALA A 190 -30.93 -54.06 -28.76
CA ALA A 190 -31.38 -52.69 -28.97
C ALA A 190 -31.36 -51.88 -27.63
N SER A 191 -31.70 -52.52 -26.52
CA SER A 191 -31.68 -51.93 -25.19
C SER A 191 -30.23 -51.61 -24.76
N ALA A 192 -29.31 -52.55 -24.97
CA ALA A 192 -27.89 -52.34 -24.64
C ALA A 192 -27.27 -51.21 -25.52
N THR A 193 -27.68 -51.14 -26.83
CA THR A 193 -27.25 -50.04 -27.68
C THR A 193 -27.76 -48.68 -27.16
N LEU A 194 -29.02 -48.57 -26.76
CA LEU A 194 -29.58 -47.35 -26.15
C LEU A 194 -28.82 -46.95 -24.88
N GLU A 195 -28.58 -47.89 -24.01
CA GLU A 195 -27.81 -47.66 -22.77
C GLU A 195 -26.40 -47.13 -23.06
N GLY A 196 -25.68 -47.75 -24.02
CA GLY A 196 -24.39 -47.31 -24.44
C GLY A 196 -24.40 -45.86 -24.98
N GLN A 197 -25.44 -45.50 -25.79
CA GLN A 197 -25.59 -44.12 -26.26
C GLN A 197 -25.92 -43.14 -25.12
N GLN A 198 -26.68 -43.55 -24.15
CA GLN A 198 -26.96 -42.71 -22.93
C GLN A 198 -25.73 -42.50 -22.08
N GLN A 199 -24.89 -43.53 -21.88
CA GLN A 199 -23.66 -43.42 -21.11
C GLN A 199 -22.65 -42.43 -21.76
N ARG A 200 -22.68 -42.31 -23.10
CA ARG A 200 -21.82 -41.35 -23.81
C ARG A 200 -22.12 -39.91 -23.45
N ILE A 201 -23.34 -39.55 -23.02
CA ILE A 201 -23.70 -38.22 -22.53
C ILE A 201 -22.87 -37.84 -21.30
N ALA A 202 -22.65 -38.77 -20.36
CA ALA A 202 -21.84 -38.51 -19.17
C ALA A 202 -20.39 -38.19 -19.55
N VAL A 203 -19.85 -38.86 -20.57
CA VAL A 203 -18.49 -38.59 -21.09
C VAL A 203 -18.42 -37.20 -21.72
N LEU A 204 -19.40 -36.85 -22.57
CA LEU A 204 -19.47 -35.52 -23.20
C LEU A 204 -19.67 -34.41 -22.17
N ALA A 205 -20.43 -34.66 -21.08
CA ALA A 205 -20.57 -33.71 -20.00
C ALA A 205 -19.23 -33.41 -19.30
N ALA A 206 -18.43 -34.46 -19.04
CA ALA A 206 -17.08 -34.27 -18.48
C ALA A 206 -16.13 -33.57 -19.48
N GLU A 207 -16.20 -33.90 -20.77
CA GLU A 207 -15.45 -33.23 -21.83
C GLU A 207 -15.83 -31.74 -21.92
N ARG A 208 -17.13 -31.42 -21.78
CA ARG A 208 -17.63 -30.04 -21.75
C ARG A 208 -17.11 -29.26 -20.55
N GLU A 209 -17.13 -29.86 -19.36
CA GLU A 209 -16.59 -29.24 -18.15
C GLU A 209 -15.11 -28.93 -18.31
N ALA A 210 -14.33 -29.86 -18.84
CA ALA A 210 -12.93 -29.65 -19.16
C ALA A 210 -12.72 -28.52 -20.19
N ALA A 211 -13.57 -28.41 -21.21
CA ALA A 211 -13.52 -27.33 -22.20
C ALA A 211 -13.86 -25.98 -21.58
N VAL A 212 -14.85 -25.91 -20.67
CA VAL A 212 -15.18 -24.69 -19.90
C VAL A 212 -14.01 -24.25 -19.05
N ALA A 213 -13.34 -25.17 -18.35
CA ALA A 213 -12.15 -24.88 -17.56
C ALA A 213 -11.00 -24.36 -18.45
N ALA A 214 -10.82 -24.92 -19.64
CA ALA A 214 -9.82 -24.45 -20.60
C ALA A 214 -10.11 -23.02 -21.11
N VAL A 215 -11.37 -22.64 -21.33
CA VAL A 215 -11.76 -21.26 -21.65
C VAL A 215 -11.40 -20.33 -20.49
N ALA A 216 -11.76 -20.66 -19.24
CA ALA A 216 -11.42 -19.85 -18.07
C ALA A 216 -9.91 -19.66 -17.90
N GLN A 217 -9.12 -20.71 -18.14
CA GLN A 217 -7.66 -20.64 -18.11
C GLN A 217 -7.11 -19.69 -19.19
N ALA A 218 -7.63 -19.78 -20.41
CA ALA A 218 -7.21 -18.91 -21.52
C ALA A 218 -7.59 -17.43 -21.25
N GLU A 219 -8.78 -17.18 -20.67
CA GLU A 219 -9.22 -15.84 -20.28
C GLU A 219 -8.33 -15.25 -19.19
N ALA A 220 -7.96 -16.02 -18.17
CA ALA A 220 -7.02 -15.58 -17.15
C ALA A 220 -5.63 -15.22 -17.72
N ALA A 221 -5.15 -15.99 -18.70
CA ALA A 221 -3.90 -15.70 -19.40
C ALA A 221 -3.99 -14.40 -20.27
N ARG A 222 -5.16 -14.16 -20.92
CA ARG A 222 -5.43 -12.90 -21.64
C ARG A 222 -5.44 -11.71 -20.67
N ASP A 223 -6.10 -11.83 -19.52
CA ASP A 223 -6.18 -10.75 -18.52
C ASP A 223 -4.80 -10.41 -17.97
N LEU A 224 -3.95 -11.42 -17.71
CA LEU A 224 -2.56 -11.19 -17.32
C LEU A 224 -1.79 -10.41 -18.40
N ALA A 225 -1.93 -10.79 -19.67
CA ALA A 225 -1.29 -10.09 -20.78
C ALA A 225 -1.81 -8.65 -20.93
N GLN A 226 -3.09 -8.40 -20.65
CA GLN A 226 -3.68 -7.06 -20.63
C GLN A 226 -3.08 -6.22 -19.49
N ILE A 227 -2.95 -6.76 -18.28
CA ILE A 227 -2.31 -6.09 -17.13
C ILE A 227 -0.85 -5.74 -17.45
N ASP A 228 -0.12 -6.63 -18.11
CA ASP A 228 1.25 -6.37 -18.52
C ASP A 228 1.31 -5.22 -19.55
N LEU A 229 0.40 -5.19 -20.52
CA LEU A 229 0.27 -4.11 -21.51
C LEU A 229 -0.08 -2.77 -20.85
N ASP A 230 -1.06 -2.75 -19.94
CA ASP A 230 -1.46 -1.54 -19.22
C ASP A 230 -0.29 -0.99 -18.39
N SER A 231 0.55 -1.89 -17.86
CA SER A 231 1.74 -1.55 -17.06
C SER A 231 2.87 -0.92 -17.89
N THR A 232 2.77 -0.92 -19.24
CA THR A 232 3.71 -0.18 -20.13
C THR A 232 3.50 1.33 -20.06
N VAL A 233 2.34 1.78 -19.58
CA VAL A 233 2.02 3.18 -19.33
C VAL A 233 2.13 3.42 -17.84
N VAL A 234 3.19 4.09 -17.41
CA VAL A 234 3.44 4.36 -15.99
C VAL A 234 2.85 5.71 -15.61
N GLY A 235 1.88 5.69 -14.72
CA GLY A 235 1.19 6.87 -14.19
C GLY A 235 1.60 7.21 -12.75
N ALA A 236 1.31 8.43 -12.32
CA ALA A 236 1.52 8.90 -10.95
C ALA A 236 0.49 8.25 -10.01
N PRO A 237 0.91 7.59 -8.92
CA PRO A 237 -0.02 7.01 -7.92
C PRO A 237 -0.59 8.07 -6.97
N VAL A 238 0.10 9.19 -6.80
CA VAL A 238 -0.25 10.27 -5.86
C VAL A 238 0.02 11.65 -6.48
N ASP A 239 -0.62 12.68 -5.93
CA ASP A 239 -0.31 14.07 -6.26
C ASP A 239 1.09 14.46 -5.71
N GLY A 240 1.86 15.23 -6.45
CA GLY A 240 3.15 15.70 -5.97
C GLY A 240 3.97 16.44 -7.02
N VAL A 241 5.25 16.55 -6.76
CA VAL A 241 6.24 17.16 -7.67
C VAL A 241 7.28 16.10 -8.02
N ILE A 242 7.64 16.02 -9.30
CA ILE A 242 8.66 15.09 -9.79
C ILE A 242 10.03 15.48 -9.26
N GLY A 243 10.70 14.53 -8.61
CA GLY A 243 12.08 14.61 -8.17
C GLY A 243 12.91 13.46 -8.71
N ASN A 244 14.26 13.62 -8.66
CA ASN A 244 15.23 12.55 -8.94
C ASN A 244 14.91 11.74 -10.22
N ARG A 245 14.54 12.42 -11.31
CA ARG A 245 14.12 11.77 -12.55
C ARG A 245 15.33 11.16 -13.28
N GLN A 246 15.45 9.85 -13.21
CA GLN A 246 16.47 9.06 -13.90
C GLN A 246 15.97 8.45 -15.22
N VAL A 247 14.66 8.49 -15.47
CA VAL A 247 14.06 8.00 -16.70
C VAL A 247 14.47 8.88 -17.89
N ARG A 248 14.89 8.22 -19.00
CA ARG A 248 15.29 8.88 -20.26
C ARG A 248 14.74 8.07 -21.43
N ILE A 249 14.38 8.73 -22.51
CA ILE A 249 13.99 8.06 -23.77
C ILE A 249 15.15 7.17 -24.25
N GLY A 250 14.84 5.96 -24.68
CA GLY A 250 15.81 4.95 -25.13
C GLY A 250 16.49 4.18 -24.00
N ARG A 251 16.23 4.49 -22.72
CA ARG A 251 16.76 3.70 -21.61
C ARG A 251 16.00 2.38 -21.49
N LEU A 252 16.75 1.29 -21.33
CA LEU A 252 16.19 0.00 -20.92
C LEU A 252 15.85 0.05 -19.43
N VAL A 253 14.63 -0.30 -19.06
CA VAL A 253 14.15 -0.35 -17.68
C VAL A 253 13.74 -1.77 -17.31
N ALA A 254 13.85 -2.10 -16.03
CA ALA A 254 13.47 -3.40 -15.48
C ALA A 254 12.62 -3.24 -14.21
N PRO A 255 11.78 -4.22 -13.88
CA PRO A 255 10.99 -4.22 -12.65
C PRO A 255 11.84 -4.00 -11.41
N GLY A 256 11.35 -3.18 -10.46
CA GLY A 256 12.03 -2.89 -9.20
C GLY A 256 13.13 -1.81 -9.26
N THR A 257 13.49 -1.31 -10.45
CA THR A 257 14.44 -0.20 -10.56
C THR A 257 13.72 1.14 -10.39
N SER A 258 14.04 1.89 -9.33
CA SER A 258 13.50 3.25 -9.15
C SER A 258 13.95 4.16 -10.28
N LEU A 259 13.00 4.85 -10.91
CA LEU A 259 13.26 5.72 -12.07
C LEU A 259 12.94 7.18 -11.83
N LEU A 260 12.08 7.48 -10.89
CA LEU A 260 11.74 8.83 -10.45
C LEU A 260 11.06 8.78 -9.09
N ASP A 261 11.06 9.91 -8.40
CA ASP A 261 10.39 10.08 -7.12
C ASP A 261 9.27 11.11 -7.28
N ILE A 262 8.14 10.86 -6.60
CA ILE A 262 7.07 11.85 -6.42
C ILE A 262 7.12 12.35 -4.99
N VAL A 263 7.36 13.63 -4.84
CA VAL A 263 7.47 14.30 -3.55
C VAL A 263 6.14 14.99 -3.24
N PRO A 264 5.37 14.56 -2.23
CA PRO A 264 4.16 15.25 -1.81
C PRO A 264 4.55 16.56 -1.14
N VAL A 265 4.11 17.69 -1.69
CA VAL A 265 4.41 19.03 -1.15
C VAL A 265 3.28 19.59 -0.28
N LYS A 266 2.14 18.89 -0.20
CA LYS A 266 0.98 19.27 0.61
C LYS A 266 0.99 18.61 1.98
N ASP A 267 1.38 17.34 2.04
CA ASP A 267 1.39 16.50 3.24
C ASP A 267 2.81 16.36 3.78
N VAL A 268 3.29 17.45 4.40
CA VAL A 268 4.59 17.49 5.04
C VAL A 268 4.45 17.71 6.55
N TRP A 269 5.42 17.23 7.30
CA TRP A 269 5.52 17.42 8.74
C TRP A 269 6.96 17.68 9.14
N ILE A 270 7.19 18.07 10.39
CA ILE A 270 8.52 18.21 10.95
C ILE A 270 8.86 16.97 11.79
N VAL A 271 10.09 16.50 11.64
CA VAL A 271 10.72 15.57 12.58
C VAL A 271 11.80 16.34 13.32
N ALA A 272 11.54 16.60 14.61
CA ALA A 272 12.42 17.33 15.49
C ALA A 272 13.09 16.39 16.50
N ASN A 273 14.41 16.39 16.54
CA ASN A 273 15.18 15.49 17.40
C ASN A 273 15.53 16.20 18.72
N PHE A 274 14.75 15.93 19.77
CA PHE A 274 14.97 16.46 21.11
C PHE A 274 15.93 15.59 21.91
N LYS A 275 16.68 16.20 22.82
CA LYS A 275 17.52 15.47 23.77
C LYS A 275 16.61 14.69 24.74
N GLU A 276 17.02 13.50 25.14
CA GLU A 276 16.32 12.67 26.14
C GLU A 276 15.94 13.45 27.39
N THR A 277 16.81 14.34 27.82
CA THR A 277 16.61 15.21 29.01
C THR A 277 15.51 16.25 28.87
N GLN A 278 15.04 16.53 27.65
CA GLN A 278 13.98 17.50 27.36
C GLN A 278 12.59 16.83 27.27
N LEU A 279 12.54 15.50 27.10
CA LEU A 279 11.30 14.75 26.85
C LEU A 279 10.35 14.73 28.05
N GLU A 280 10.86 14.89 29.28
CA GLU A 280 10.04 14.89 30.48
C GLU A 280 8.89 15.91 30.41
N HIS A 281 9.12 17.04 29.75
CA HIS A 281 8.18 18.16 29.70
C HIS A 281 7.41 18.25 28.37
N ILE A 282 7.73 17.41 27.40
CA ILE A 282 7.07 17.39 26.08
C ILE A 282 5.89 16.41 26.11
N ARG A 283 4.72 16.85 25.62
CA ARG A 283 3.49 16.04 25.54
C ARG A 283 2.85 16.22 24.17
N ALA A 284 2.17 15.17 23.68
CA ALA A 284 1.34 15.28 22.49
C ALA A 284 0.25 16.35 22.69
N GLY A 285 -0.03 17.11 21.64
CA GLY A 285 -1.00 18.21 21.66
C GLY A 285 -0.44 19.58 22.04
N GLN A 286 0.81 19.68 22.49
CA GLN A 286 1.45 20.97 22.80
C GLN A 286 1.66 21.80 21.52
N ARG A 287 1.51 23.12 21.65
CA ARG A 287 1.78 24.07 20.56
C ARG A 287 3.27 24.22 20.32
N VAL A 288 3.61 24.37 19.06
CA VAL A 288 4.99 24.43 18.59
C VAL A 288 5.14 25.61 17.64
N ARG A 289 6.18 26.42 17.88
CA ARG A 289 6.64 27.39 16.93
C ARG A 289 7.75 26.77 16.07
N ILE A 290 7.58 26.87 14.77
CA ILE A 290 8.50 26.29 13.78
C ILE A 290 9.04 27.43 12.92
N THR A 291 10.34 27.51 12.78
CA THR A 291 11.02 28.41 11.85
C THR A 291 11.85 27.59 10.88
N VAL A 292 11.51 27.61 9.61
CA VAL A 292 12.26 26.88 8.56
C VAL A 292 13.38 27.78 8.07
N ASP A 293 14.63 27.28 8.02
CA ASP A 293 15.80 28.08 7.68
C ASP A 293 15.74 28.74 6.30
N GLY A 294 15.05 28.10 5.35
CA GLY A 294 14.79 28.66 4.02
C GLY A 294 13.78 29.82 4.01
N TYR A 295 13.00 30.02 5.09
CA TYR A 295 11.95 31.04 5.23
C TYR A 295 11.96 31.65 6.64
N PRO A 296 13.04 32.35 7.02
CA PRO A 296 13.27 32.78 8.41
C PRO A 296 12.25 33.81 8.92
N ASN A 297 11.59 34.53 8.02
CA ASN A 297 10.60 35.56 8.37
C ASN A 297 9.18 34.98 8.58
N GLU A 298 8.97 33.69 8.32
CA GLU A 298 7.67 33.03 8.42
C GLU A 298 7.70 32.06 9.61
N ALA A 299 7.08 32.49 10.71
CA ALA A 299 6.89 31.59 11.84
C ALA A 299 5.67 30.71 11.60
N LEU A 300 5.86 29.41 11.54
CA LEU A 300 4.83 28.41 11.32
C LEU A 300 4.34 27.88 12.66
N ALA A 301 3.02 27.67 12.76
CA ALA A 301 2.42 27.04 13.93
C ALA A 301 2.25 25.53 13.71
N GLY A 302 2.67 24.75 14.69
CA GLY A 302 2.50 23.31 14.69
C GLY A 302 1.98 22.77 16.03
N VAL A 303 1.74 21.51 16.06
CA VAL A 303 1.34 20.75 17.25
C VAL A 303 2.16 19.45 17.32
N VAL A 304 2.61 19.11 18.52
CA VAL A 304 3.26 17.82 18.78
C VAL A 304 2.25 16.71 18.49
N ASP A 305 2.56 15.87 17.49
CA ASP A 305 1.69 14.76 17.05
C ASP A 305 2.03 13.49 17.85
N SER A 306 3.27 13.04 17.76
CA SER A 306 3.69 11.79 18.36
C SER A 306 5.21 11.74 18.61
N PHE A 307 5.63 10.75 19.38
CA PHE A 307 7.02 10.45 19.65
C PHE A 307 7.43 9.18 18.90
N ALA A 308 8.66 9.14 18.42
CA ALA A 308 9.22 7.89 17.91
C ALA A 308 9.34 6.88 19.07
N PRO A 309 9.09 5.58 18.82
CA PRO A 309 9.15 4.53 19.86
C PRO A 309 10.58 4.17 20.27
N GLY A 310 11.59 4.88 19.77
CA GLY A 310 13.01 4.67 20.10
C GLY A 310 13.86 5.86 19.72
N SER A 311 15.09 5.88 20.25
CA SER A 311 16.09 6.90 19.90
C SER A 311 16.64 6.67 18.48
N GLY A 312 17.23 7.70 17.88
CA GLY A 312 17.86 7.58 16.56
C GLY A 312 18.94 6.51 16.46
N SER A 313 19.64 6.22 17.57
CA SER A 313 20.64 5.14 17.65
C SER A 313 20.03 3.74 17.65
N ALA A 314 18.81 3.58 18.19
CA ALA A 314 18.12 2.28 18.24
C ALA A 314 17.69 1.80 16.82
N PHE A 315 17.51 2.72 15.88
CA PHE A 315 17.12 2.43 14.50
C PHE A 315 18.28 2.62 13.50
N SER A 316 19.51 2.85 14.00
CA SER A 316 20.69 2.96 13.14
C SER A 316 21.12 1.58 12.62
N LEU A 317 21.48 1.50 11.32
CA LEU A 317 22.07 0.29 10.73
C LEU A 317 23.43 -0.08 11.34
N LEU A 318 24.13 0.90 11.94
CA LEU A 318 25.38 0.70 12.68
C LEU A 318 25.19 1.27 14.09
N PRO A 319 24.76 0.45 15.05
CA PRO A 319 24.71 0.87 16.45
C PRO A 319 26.12 1.28 16.89
N ALA A 320 26.23 2.40 17.62
CA ALA A 320 27.48 2.78 18.24
C ALA A 320 27.84 1.74 19.31
N ASP A 321 28.65 0.74 18.94
CA ASP A 321 29.19 -0.25 19.88
C ASP A 321 30.52 0.30 20.42
N ASN A 322 30.58 0.54 21.74
CA ASN A 322 31.80 0.94 22.42
C ASN A 322 32.64 -0.28 22.74
N ALA A 323 33.38 -0.80 21.75
CA ALA A 323 34.26 -1.96 21.88
C ALA A 323 35.45 -1.76 22.83
N THR A 324 35.65 -0.57 23.43
CA THR A 324 36.85 -0.24 24.24
C THR A 324 36.63 -0.18 25.76
N GLY A 325 35.47 -0.63 26.27
CA GLY A 325 35.25 -0.77 27.71
C GLY A 325 35.04 0.52 28.52
N ASN A 326 35.18 1.69 27.91
CA ASN A 326 34.85 2.98 28.55
C ASN A 326 33.44 3.40 28.18
N PHE A 327 32.51 3.29 29.13
CA PHE A 327 31.11 3.72 28.94
C PHE A 327 31.02 5.25 29.05
N VAL A 328 31.08 5.95 27.93
CA VAL A 328 30.76 7.39 27.88
C VAL A 328 29.24 7.53 27.66
N ARG A 329 28.54 8.07 28.63
CA ARG A 329 27.13 8.36 28.56
C ARG A 329 26.88 9.50 27.56
N VAL A 330 26.45 9.17 26.32
CA VAL A 330 26.07 10.15 25.30
C VAL A 330 24.57 10.37 25.40
N VAL A 331 24.14 11.62 25.53
CA VAL A 331 22.71 12.00 25.56
C VAL A 331 22.09 11.62 24.23
N GLN A 332 21.10 10.73 24.28
CA GLN A 332 20.40 10.28 23.09
C GLN A 332 19.39 11.33 22.59
N ARG A 333 19.09 11.29 21.30
CA ARG A 333 18.05 12.13 20.70
C ARG A 333 16.86 11.26 20.31
N VAL A 334 15.65 11.74 20.63
CA VAL A 334 14.40 11.06 20.30
C VAL A 334 13.64 11.92 19.29
N PRO A 335 13.28 11.35 18.13
CA PRO A 335 12.49 12.06 17.14
C PRO A 335 11.06 12.31 17.63
N VAL A 336 10.62 13.55 17.50
CA VAL A 336 9.24 13.99 17.78
C VAL A 336 8.63 14.45 16.47
N LYS A 337 7.48 13.87 16.11
CA LYS A 337 6.72 14.25 14.95
C LYS A 337 5.83 15.46 15.28
N ILE A 338 5.91 16.49 14.46
CA ILE A 338 5.16 17.74 14.64
C ILE A 338 4.39 18.00 13.35
N ARG A 339 3.08 18.18 13.48
CA ARG A 339 2.20 18.48 12.38
C ARG A 339 1.92 19.98 12.31
N PHE A 340 1.90 20.54 11.12
CA PHE A 340 1.50 21.93 10.90
C PHE A 340 0.00 22.09 11.19
N ILE A 341 -0.35 23.17 11.91
CA ILE A 341 -1.77 23.55 12.11
C ILE A 341 -2.29 24.22 10.84
N ASN A 342 -1.52 25.20 10.34
CA ASN A 342 -1.76 25.87 9.06
C ASN A 342 -0.43 25.91 8.31
N ASN A 343 -0.44 25.56 7.03
CA ASN A 343 0.72 25.72 6.17
C ASN A 343 0.56 26.98 5.32
N PRO A 344 1.17 28.11 5.69
CA PRO A 344 1.10 29.37 4.92
C PRO A 344 1.97 29.33 3.67
N LEU A 345 2.81 28.28 3.50
CA LEU A 345 3.72 28.09 2.38
C LEU A 345 3.38 26.81 1.59
N PRO A 346 2.15 26.67 1.07
CA PRO A 346 1.75 25.47 0.36
C PRO A 346 2.63 25.26 -0.89
N GLY A 347 3.20 24.07 -1.03
CA GLY A 347 4.06 23.73 -2.15
C GLY A 347 5.51 24.25 -2.06
N ARG A 348 5.86 25.03 -1.04
CA ARG A 348 7.21 25.58 -0.83
C ARG A 348 8.02 24.83 0.24
N LEU A 349 7.32 24.14 1.16
CA LEU A 349 7.95 23.27 2.15
C LEU A 349 8.24 21.92 1.52
N VAL A 350 9.51 21.71 1.16
CA VAL A 350 9.97 20.45 0.58
C VAL A 350 10.69 19.60 1.63
N PRO A 351 10.56 18.28 1.61
CA PRO A 351 11.32 17.38 2.48
C PRO A 351 12.83 17.65 2.39
N GLY A 352 13.49 17.61 3.54
CA GLY A 352 14.93 17.88 3.63
C GLY A 352 15.30 19.28 4.09
N LEU A 353 14.38 20.25 4.10
CA LEU A 353 14.65 21.58 4.67
C LEU A 353 14.89 21.48 6.18
N SER A 354 15.91 22.20 6.65
CA SER A 354 16.20 22.35 8.09
C SER A 354 15.24 23.32 8.74
N ALA A 355 14.90 23.05 9.99
CA ALA A 355 14.02 23.90 10.78
C ALA A 355 14.51 24.00 12.21
N ARG A 356 14.14 25.09 12.87
CA ARG A 356 14.21 25.28 14.32
C ARG A 356 12.83 25.12 14.89
N VAL A 357 12.76 24.40 16.01
CA VAL A 357 11.51 24.06 16.68
C VAL A 357 11.59 24.50 18.13
N GLU A 358 10.55 25.22 18.58
CA GLU A 358 10.39 25.70 19.94
C GLU A 358 9.01 25.22 20.44
N ILE A 359 9.00 24.39 21.49
CA ILE A 359 7.77 23.88 22.11
C ILE A 359 7.43 24.74 23.31
N GLU A 360 6.23 25.28 23.35
CA GLU A 360 5.69 25.98 24.52
C GLU A 360 5.42 24.96 25.62
N LEU A 361 6.31 24.92 26.63
CA LEU A 361 6.09 24.12 27.82
C LEU A 361 5.01 24.85 28.63
N GLY A 362 3.77 24.35 28.57
CA GLY A 362 2.71 24.86 29.42
C GLY A 362 3.15 24.79 30.88
N SER A 363 2.98 25.88 31.62
CA SER A 363 3.15 25.88 33.06
C SER A 363 2.28 24.76 33.64
N GLY A 364 2.95 23.69 34.11
CA GLY A 364 2.28 22.54 34.71
C GLY A 364 1.31 22.99 35.81
N SER A 365 0.07 22.57 35.67
CA SER A 365 -0.93 22.56 36.74
C SER A 365 -0.73 21.28 37.55
#